data_63e7bf42bd5da94ba6e4790a753f49d9
#
_entry.id   63e7bf42bd5da94ba6e4790a753f49d9
#
_cell.length_a   1.000
_cell.length_b   1.000
_cell.length_c   1.000
_cell.angle_alpha   90.00
_cell.angle_beta   90.00
_cell.angle_gamma   90.00
#
_symmetry.space_group_name_H-M   'P 1'
#
loop_
_entity.id
_entity.type
_entity.pdbx_description
1 polymer ?
#
loop_
_entity_poly.entity_id
_entity_poly.type
_entity_poly.pdbx_seq_one_letter_code
_entity_poly.pdbx_strand_id
1 'polypeptide(L)'
;MGKLHRFLLGYQEHRGIKVLNSFTDLSTGPYQNYATEIVNTYISSLNKALISRSAEELHQNHEKHPCEESFRPFQLEAIAMGAAISDNFLPSVVPFVKRNFLDQLIEVFGKSYEEMILLGAGRGMAEVPNFNLYSLVAKYPPEVRWLIMDGYGFQKGFFEIPKNKSRIYIPKFKYPYFERAYAQGLARSLGFYLADQPSKIKGYIDRIQGAEASDLWSGVGSALAFLGALTPEEFKEWSLSNSDYSQFIAVGLALACRLQTRCGWQSETTNSYCEILWGISAKEITTRVLNLQAHLEATQMPDQSLYDEYTDYENLRDLIKDEYTAGTFLDEFKSSAVAESK
;
A
#
# COMPACT_ATOMS: atom_id res chain seq x y z
N MET A 1 32.54 1.52 4.55
CA MET A 1 31.26 0.85 4.87
C MET A 1 31.42 0.02 6.14
N GLY A 2 30.70 0.35 7.23
CA GLY A 2 30.83 -0.34 8.50
C GLY A 2 30.27 -1.76 8.47
N LYS A 3 30.72 -2.63 9.40
CA LYS A 3 30.21 -4.01 9.56
C LYS A 3 28.68 -4.07 9.69
N LEU A 4 28.06 -3.06 10.31
CA LEU A 4 26.61 -2.93 10.48
C LEU A 4 25.86 -2.77 9.14
N HIS A 5 26.39 -1.96 8.23
CA HIS A 5 25.82 -1.77 6.89
C HIS A 5 25.80 -3.09 6.09
N ARG A 6 26.90 -3.85 6.15
CA ARG A 6 26.97 -5.15 5.50
C ARG A 6 26.00 -6.17 6.12
N PHE A 7 25.79 -6.09 7.42
CA PHE A 7 24.82 -6.96 8.12
C PHE A 7 23.38 -6.65 7.68
N LEU A 8 23.00 -5.36 7.62
CA LEU A 8 21.68 -4.93 7.17
C LEU A 8 21.42 -5.30 5.70
N LEU A 9 22.40 -5.09 4.83
CA LEU A 9 22.33 -5.49 3.42
C LEU A 9 22.14 -7.00 3.27
N GLY A 10 23.00 -7.80 3.91
CA GLY A 10 22.88 -9.26 3.85
C GLY A 10 21.58 -9.79 4.43
N TYR A 11 21.07 -9.16 5.48
CA TYR A 11 19.77 -9.51 6.07
C TYR A 11 18.61 -9.23 5.11
N GLN A 12 18.62 -8.09 4.43
CA GLN A 12 17.57 -7.73 3.46
C GLN A 12 17.64 -8.58 2.19
N GLU A 13 18.84 -8.87 1.68
CA GLU A 13 19.02 -9.81 0.56
C GLU A 13 18.46 -11.19 0.90
N HIS A 14 18.79 -11.72 2.07
CA HIS A 14 18.27 -13.02 2.52
C HIS A 14 16.75 -13.03 2.65
N ARG A 15 16.15 -11.93 3.14
CA ARG A 15 14.68 -11.80 3.21
C ARG A 15 14.07 -11.68 1.81
N GLY A 16 14.70 -10.92 0.91
CA GLY A 16 14.26 -10.80 -0.48
C GLY A 16 14.25 -12.14 -1.20
N ILE A 17 15.29 -12.94 -1.05
CA ILE A 17 15.37 -14.31 -1.60
C ILE A 17 14.24 -15.18 -1.01
N LYS A 18 13.94 -15.08 0.28
CA LYS A 18 12.82 -15.83 0.89
C LYS A 18 11.47 -15.41 0.33
N VAL A 19 11.29 -14.12 0.05
CA VAL A 19 10.09 -13.59 -0.58
C VAL A 19 9.96 -14.12 -2.00
N LEU A 20 11.01 -14.04 -2.81
CA LEU A 20 11.04 -14.57 -4.15
C LEU A 20 10.70 -16.08 -4.17
N ASN A 21 11.31 -16.86 -3.28
CA ASN A 21 11.02 -18.29 -3.17
C ASN A 21 9.56 -18.54 -2.73
N SER A 22 8.98 -17.68 -1.89
CA SER A 22 7.57 -17.78 -1.52
C SER A 22 6.63 -17.51 -2.70
N PHE A 23 6.99 -16.58 -3.58
CA PHE A 23 6.25 -16.32 -4.82
C PHE A 23 6.42 -17.46 -5.82
N THR A 24 7.63 -18.03 -5.96
CA THR A 24 7.88 -19.17 -6.85
C THR A 24 7.12 -20.42 -6.43
N ASP A 25 6.88 -20.60 -5.14
CA ASP A 25 6.13 -21.74 -4.61
C ASP A 25 4.60 -21.59 -4.79
N LEU A 26 4.11 -20.37 -5.03
CA LEU A 26 2.68 -20.05 -5.06
C LEU A 26 2.17 -19.66 -6.43
N SER A 27 2.99 -19.07 -7.27
CA SER A 27 2.61 -18.48 -8.55
C SER A 27 3.29 -19.20 -9.71
N THR A 28 2.53 -19.49 -10.74
CA THR A 28 3.01 -20.06 -11.99
C THR A 28 2.55 -19.19 -13.15
N GLY A 29 3.46 -18.77 -14.03
CA GLY A 29 3.10 -18.04 -15.24
C GLY A 29 3.59 -16.58 -15.31
N PRO A 30 2.98 -15.75 -16.16
CA PRO A 30 3.43 -14.38 -16.44
C PRO A 30 3.53 -13.48 -15.20
N TYR A 31 2.63 -13.65 -14.23
CA TYR A 31 2.64 -12.89 -12.98
C TYR A 31 3.91 -13.14 -12.16
N GLN A 32 4.46 -14.36 -12.18
CA GLN A 32 5.70 -14.68 -11.47
C GLN A 32 6.86 -13.80 -11.92
N ASN A 33 7.00 -13.59 -13.23
CA ASN A 33 8.06 -12.73 -13.77
C ASN A 33 7.86 -11.28 -13.31
N TYR A 34 6.65 -10.77 -13.39
CA TYR A 34 6.32 -9.41 -12.94
C TYR A 34 6.56 -9.23 -11.43
N ALA A 35 6.12 -10.17 -10.60
CA ALA A 35 6.38 -10.16 -9.16
C ALA A 35 7.88 -10.23 -8.84
N THR A 36 8.65 -11.00 -9.62
CA THR A 36 10.11 -11.08 -9.49
C THR A 36 10.78 -9.74 -9.77
N GLU A 37 10.35 -9.02 -10.82
CA GLU A 37 10.88 -7.71 -11.16
C GLU A 37 10.51 -6.65 -10.10
N ILE A 38 9.28 -6.70 -9.54
CA ILE A 38 8.89 -5.86 -8.39
C ILE A 38 9.86 -6.08 -7.23
N VAL A 39 10.10 -7.34 -6.85
CA VAL A 39 10.97 -7.65 -5.70
C VAL A 39 12.42 -7.25 -5.97
N ASN A 40 12.94 -7.48 -7.17
CA ASN A 40 14.28 -7.07 -7.55
C ASN A 40 14.45 -5.54 -7.50
N THR A 41 13.50 -4.80 -8.08
CA THR A 41 13.46 -3.33 -8.02
C THR A 41 13.42 -2.85 -6.59
N TYR A 42 12.55 -3.46 -5.76
CA TYR A 42 12.40 -3.12 -4.36
C TYR A 42 13.70 -3.32 -3.58
N ILE A 43 14.33 -4.51 -3.66
CA ILE A 43 15.56 -4.84 -2.94
C ILE A 43 16.72 -3.95 -3.40
N SER A 44 16.88 -3.75 -4.70
CA SER A 44 17.91 -2.89 -5.25
C SER A 44 17.78 -1.45 -4.74
N SER A 45 16.56 -0.91 -4.73
CA SER A 45 16.27 0.45 -4.28
C SER A 45 16.45 0.62 -2.78
N LEU A 46 15.99 -0.35 -1.99
CA LEU A 46 16.20 -0.40 -0.55
C LEU A 46 17.70 -0.40 -0.21
N ASN A 47 18.48 -1.24 -0.88
CA ASN A 47 19.93 -1.32 -0.68
C ASN A 47 20.64 0.01 -1.02
N LYS A 48 20.25 0.65 -2.13
CA LYS A 48 20.74 1.98 -2.48
C LYS A 48 20.42 3.00 -1.40
N ALA A 49 19.20 3.02 -0.88
CA ALA A 49 18.78 3.94 0.18
C ALA A 49 19.59 3.74 1.48
N LEU A 50 19.82 2.48 1.87
CA LEU A 50 20.59 2.16 3.07
C LEU A 50 22.06 2.60 3.01
N ILE A 51 22.66 2.71 1.82
CA ILE A 51 24.05 3.09 1.63
C ILE A 51 24.22 4.55 1.22
N SER A 52 23.18 5.23 0.77
CA SER A 52 23.22 6.63 0.33
C SER A 52 23.47 7.57 1.50
N ARG A 53 24.10 8.70 1.19
CA ARG A 53 24.50 9.71 2.19
C ARG A 53 23.46 10.81 2.33
N SER A 54 22.66 11.05 1.29
CA SER A 54 21.64 12.10 1.27
C SER A 54 20.46 11.74 0.36
N ALA A 55 19.36 12.46 0.52
CA ALA A 55 18.17 12.33 -0.33
C ALA A 55 18.44 12.81 -1.76
N GLU A 56 19.28 13.84 -1.89
CA GLU A 56 19.70 14.37 -3.20
C GLU A 56 20.49 13.33 -4.00
N GLU A 57 21.39 12.59 -3.35
CA GLU A 57 22.12 11.48 -3.99
C GLU A 57 21.15 10.41 -4.51
N LEU A 58 20.14 10.07 -3.73
CA LEU A 58 19.10 9.11 -4.13
C LEU A 58 18.26 9.61 -5.30
N HIS A 59 17.82 10.87 -5.25
CA HIS A 59 17.06 11.50 -6.31
C HIS A 59 17.88 11.57 -7.62
N GLN A 60 19.12 12.02 -7.57
CA GLN A 60 20.00 12.05 -8.74
C GLN A 60 20.23 10.66 -9.34
N ASN A 61 20.36 9.62 -8.50
CA ASN A 61 20.48 8.25 -8.96
C ASN A 61 19.17 7.74 -9.57
N HIS A 62 18.02 8.15 -9.05
CA HIS A 62 16.70 7.84 -9.61
C HIS A 62 16.54 8.47 -11.00
N GLU A 63 16.88 9.77 -11.15
CA GLU A 63 16.81 10.48 -12.42
C GLU A 63 17.75 9.93 -13.49
N LYS A 64 18.96 9.53 -13.09
CA LYS A 64 19.97 8.97 -14.02
C LYS A 64 19.64 7.55 -14.47
N HIS A 65 18.97 6.79 -13.64
CA HIS A 65 18.66 5.38 -13.84
C HIS A 65 17.18 5.12 -13.49
N PRO A 66 16.25 5.70 -14.27
CA PRO A 66 14.83 5.48 -14.02
C PRO A 66 14.51 3.99 -14.22
N CYS A 67 13.70 3.45 -13.33
CA CYS A 67 13.06 2.17 -13.59
C CYS A 67 11.90 2.36 -14.57
N GLU A 68 11.38 1.27 -15.10
CA GLU A 68 10.10 1.27 -15.80
C GLU A 68 9.04 1.98 -14.97
N GLU A 69 8.15 2.76 -15.60
CA GLU A 69 7.14 3.55 -14.90
C GLU A 69 6.25 2.71 -14.00
N SER A 70 5.93 1.50 -14.43
CA SER A 70 5.17 0.50 -13.66
C SER A 70 5.82 0.11 -12.32
N PHE A 71 7.14 0.19 -12.20
CA PHE A 71 7.88 -0.15 -10.99
C PHE A 71 8.23 1.07 -10.12
N ARG A 72 7.97 2.28 -10.60
CA ARG A 72 8.30 3.52 -9.88
C ARG A 72 7.67 3.60 -8.47
N PRO A 73 6.39 3.25 -8.27
CA PRO A 73 5.80 3.22 -6.92
C PRO A 73 6.56 2.32 -5.96
N PHE A 74 6.92 1.12 -6.40
CA PHE A 74 7.66 0.15 -5.57
C PHE A 74 9.09 0.60 -5.28
N GLN A 75 9.73 1.28 -6.24
CA GLN A 75 11.05 1.89 -6.05
C GLN A 75 11.01 2.96 -4.97
N LEU A 76 10.04 3.88 -5.03
CA LEU A 76 9.88 4.97 -4.06
C LEU A 76 9.56 4.44 -2.67
N GLU A 77 8.67 3.46 -2.57
CA GLU A 77 8.33 2.80 -1.31
C GLU A 77 9.58 2.15 -0.68
N ALA A 78 10.42 1.50 -1.49
CA ALA A 78 11.66 0.88 -1.04
C ALA A 78 12.72 1.90 -0.59
N ILE A 79 12.88 3.00 -1.32
CA ILE A 79 13.77 4.12 -0.95
C ILE A 79 13.35 4.68 0.42
N ALA A 80 12.06 4.94 0.59
CA ALA A 80 11.52 5.47 1.84
C ALA A 80 11.64 4.49 3.01
N MET A 81 11.49 3.19 2.76
CA MET A 81 11.77 2.15 3.75
C MET A 81 13.22 2.22 4.24
N GLY A 82 14.17 2.32 3.31
CA GLY A 82 15.59 2.43 3.65
C GLY A 82 15.92 3.70 4.43
N ALA A 83 15.31 4.83 4.05
CA ALA A 83 15.47 6.10 4.77
C ALA A 83 14.95 6.01 6.20
N ALA A 84 13.74 5.47 6.37
CA ALA A 84 13.13 5.30 7.69
C ALA A 84 13.94 4.36 8.59
N ILE A 85 14.48 3.27 8.06
CA ILE A 85 15.40 2.39 8.80
C ILE A 85 16.66 3.17 9.20
N SER A 86 17.24 3.93 8.27
CA SER A 86 18.47 4.71 8.52
C SER A 86 18.26 5.78 9.59
N ASP A 87 17.12 6.48 9.57
CA ASP A 87 16.79 7.54 10.53
C ASP A 87 16.60 7.00 11.96
N ASN A 88 16.14 5.77 12.09
CA ASN A 88 15.70 5.23 13.37
C ASN A 88 16.62 4.15 13.95
N PHE A 89 17.29 3.38 13.09
CA PHE A 89 18.25 2.38 13.56
C PHE A 89 19.61 2.97 13.90
N LEU A 90 20.13 3.90 13.08
CA LEU A 90 21.45 4.48 13.28
C LEU A 90 21.57 5.30 14.58
N PRO A 91 20.61 6.17 14.96
CA PRO A 91 20.68 6.89 16.23
C PRO A 91 20.68 6.00 17.47
N SER A 92 20.07 4.81 17.38
CA SER A 92 20.07 3.84 18.51
C SER A 92 21.44 3.19 18.73
N VAL A 93 22.31 3.20 17.71
CA VAL A 93 23.64 2.57 17.72
C VAL A 93 24.76 3.60 17.74
N VAL A 94 24.55 4.78 17.13
CA VAL A 94 25.54 5.88 17.05
C VAL A 94 24.87 7.15 17.58
N PRO A 95 25.02 7.48 18.87
CA PRO A 95 24.47 8.71 19.43
C PRO A 95 25.02 9.93 18.66
N PHE A 96 24.17 10.95 18.48
CA PHE A 96 24.44 12.20 17.78
C PHE A 96 24.29 12.21 16.25
N VAL A 97 23.94 11.11 15.60
CA VAL A 97 23.59 11.12 14.17
C VAL A 97 22.08 11.27 14.05
N LYS A 98 21.56 12.49 13.99
CA LYS A 98 20.20 12.76 13.54
C LYS A 98 20.21 12.88 12.02
N ARG A 99 19.57 11.94 11.33
CA ARG A 99 19.26 12.06 9.92
C ARG A 99 17.76 12.33 9.80
N ASN A 100 17.38 13.41 9.16
CA ASN A 100 16.00 13.67 8.75
C ASN A 100 15.83 13.22 7.30
N PHE A 101 16.25 12.00 7.00
CA PHE A 101 16.36 11.50 5.64
C PHE A 101 14.99 11.38 4.99
N LEU A 102 13.99 10.94 5.78
CA LEU A 102 12.61 10.80 5.30
C LEU A 102 12.00 12.16 4.91
N ASP A 103 12.21 13.20 5.70
CA ASP A 103 11.72 14.55 5.37
C ASP A 103 12.41 15.10 4.13
N GLN A 104 13.72 14.93 4.05
CA GLN A 104 14.48 15.33 2.87
C GLN A 104 14.01 14.60 1.60
N LEU A 105 13.59 13.33 1.70
CA LEU A 105 12.99 12.63 0.56
C LEU A 105 11.71 13.32 0.08
N ILE A 106 10.81 13.69 0.99
CA ILE A 106 9.57 14.40 0.63
C ILE A 106 9.87 15.75 -0.03
N GLU A 107 10.86 16.48 0.49
CA GLU A 107 11.31 17.76 -0.08
C GLU A 107 11.87 17.60 -1.49
N VAL A 108 12.74 16.61 -1.70
CA VAL A 108 13.49 16.42 -2.96
C VAL A 108 12.63 15.76 -4.05
N PHE A 109 11.85 14.74 -3.70
CA PHE A 109 10.97 14.07 -4.66
C PHE A 109 9.65 14.83 -4.92
N GLY A 110 9.24 15.68 -3.97
CA GLY A 110 8.04 16.50 -4.06
C GLY A 110 6.79 15.83 -3.48
N LYS A 111 5.79 16.69 -3.24
CA LYS A 111 4.53 16.30 -2.57
C LYS A 111 3.72 15.24 -3.33
N SER A 112 3.91 15.12 -4.63
CA SER A 112 3.26 14.08 -5.44
C SER A 112 3.61 12.65 -5.00
N TYR A 113 4.78 12.46 -4.42
CA TYR A 113 5.28 11.16 -3.98
C TYR A 113 5.17 10.94 -2.47
N GLU A 114 4.69 11.93 -1.71
CA GLU A 114 4.58 11.89 -0.25
C GLU A 114 3.87 10.63 0.24
N GLU A 115 2.75 10.27 -0.38
CA GLU A 115 1.96 9.10 0.02
C GLU A 115 2.75 7.79 -0.12
N MET A 116 3.47 7.60 -1.23
CA MET A 116 4.32 6.42 -1.41
C MET A 116 5.51 6.40 -0.45
N ILE A 117 6.07 7.58 -0.15
CA ILE A 117 7.15 7.74 0.84
C ILE A 117 6.65 7.35 2.23
N LEU A 118 5.45 7.77 2.63
CA LEU A 118 4.88 7.43 3.94
C LEU A 118 4.52 5.94 4.06
N LEU A 119 4.02 5.31 2.99
CA LEU A 119 3.84 3.85 2.94
C LEU A 119 5.17 3.13 3.17
N GLY A 120 6.22 3.52 2.45
CA GLY A 120 7.55 2.95 2.61
C GLY A 120 8.14 3.19 4.01
N ALA A 121 7.92 4.38 4.58
CA ALA A 121 8.33 4.68 5.95
C ALA A 121 7.71 3.73 6.97
N GLY A 122 6.41 3.46 6.84
CA GLY A 122 5.70 2.48 7.68
C GLY A 122 6.31 1.08 7.58
N ARG A 123 6.64 0.63 6.38
CA ARG A 123 7.34 -0.65 6.17
C ARG A 123 8.69 -0.66 6.88
N GLY A 124 9.45 0.42 6.78
CA GLY A 124 10.74 0.56 7.47
C GLY A 124 10.60 0.46 8.99
N MET A 125 9.56 1.07 9.55
CA MET A 125 9.30 1.02 10.99
C MET A 125 8.99 -0.39 11.50
N ALA A 126 8.38 -1.22 10.67
CA ALA A 126 8.11 -2.61 11.02
C ALA A 126 9.40 -3.46 11.20
N GLU A 127 10.54 -2.99 10.67
CA GLU A 127 11.84 -3.65 10.75
C GLU A 127 12.73 -3.13 11.91
N VAL A 128 12.38 -1.99 12.51
CA VAL A 128 13.18 -1.37 13.57
C VAL A 128 12.59 -1.72 14.95
N PRO A 129 13.34 -2.43 15.81
CA PRO A 129 12.87 -2.73 17.16
C PRO A 129 12.78 -1.45 18.01
N ASN A 130 11.80 -1.43 18.93
CA ASN A 130 11.62 -0.38 19.95
C ASN A 130 11.42 1.06 19.38
N PHE A 131 10.90 1.17 18.18
CA PHE A 131 10.65 2.46 17.55
C PHE A 131 9.36 3.12 18.08
N ASN A 132 9.37 4.45 18.18
CA ASN A 132 8.19 5.23 18.52
C ASN A 132 7.35 5.56 17.27
N LEU A 133 6.58 4.56 16.80
CA LEU A 133 5.68 4.66 15.67
C LEU A 133 4.68 5.82 15.82
N TYR A 134 4.20 6.06 17.05
CA TYR A 134 3.25 7.14 17.33
C TYR A 134 3.83 8.52 17.06
N SER A 135 5.09 8.72 17.40
CA SER A 135 5.78 9.99 17.15
C SER A 135 5.94 10.25 15.64
N LEU A 136 6.22 9.20 14.86
CA LEU A 136 6.32 9.33 13.42
C LEU A 136 4.96 9.67 12.80
N VAL A 137 3.90 8.94 13.15
CA VAL A 137 2.55 9.20 12.61
C VAL A 137 2.07 10.60 12.99
N ALA A 138 2.33 11.05 14.22
CA ALA A 138 1.92 12.39 14.69
C ALA A 138 2.62 13.56 13.95
N LYS A 139 3.73 13.29 13.29
CA LYS A 139 4.53 14.32 12.59
C LYS A 139 3.89 14.79 11.29
N TYR A 140 3.10 13.94 10.64
CA TYR A 140 2.56 14.20 9.31
C TYR A 140 1.08 14.63 9.36
N PRO A 141 0.60 15.32 8.31
CA PRO A 141 -0.78 15.80 8.22
C PRO A 141 -1.82 14.68 8.35
N PRO A 142 -3.01 14.99 8.94
CA PRO A 142 -4.08 14.01 9.19
C PRO A 142 -4.52 13.21 7.98
N GLU A 143 -4.53 13.82 6.80
CA GLU A 143 -5.00 13.23 5.54
C GLU A 143 -4.07 12.14 4.97
N VAL A 144 -2.79 12.12 5.38
CA VAL A 144 -1.79 11.18 4.82
C VAL A 144 -1.06 10.31 5.85
N ARG A 145 -1.02 10.73 7.12
CA ARG A 145 -0.23 10.06 8.19
C ARG A 145 -0.60 8.59 8.41
N TRP A 146 -1.84 8.21 8.09
CA TRP A 146 -2.35 6.85 8.26
C TRP A 146 -1.72 5.85 7.30
N LEU A 147 -1.17 6.32 6.18
CA LEU A 147 -0.42 5.51 5.23
C LEU A 147 0.84 4.88 5.87
N ILE A 148 1.40 5.51 6.91
CA ILE A 148 2.48 4.92 7.70
C ILE A 148 2.00 3.62 8.38
N MET A 149 0.78 3.62 8.93
CA MET A 149 0.21 2.43 9.56
C MET A 149 -0.20 1.36 8.55
N ASP A 150 -0.68 1.76 7.37
CA ASP A 150 -0.90 0.85 6.25
C ASP A 150 0.42 0.18 5.84
N GLY A 151 1.48 0.95 5.60
CA GLY A 151 2.80 0.40 5.29
C GLY A 151 3.35 -0.53 6.37
N TYR A 152 3.14 -0.19 7.64
CA TYR A 152 3.52 -1.03 8.79
C TYR A 152 2.76 -2.36 8.78
N GLY A 153 1.44 -2.32 8.58
CA GLY A 153 0.57 -3.49 8.47
C GLY A 153 0.93 -4.38 7.27
N PHE A 154 1.22 -3.75 6.12
CA PHE A 154 1.69 -4.45 4.93
C PHE A 154 2.95 -5.25 5.20
N GLN A 155 3.97 -4.64 5.79
CA GLN A 155 5.24 -5.31 6.06
C GLN A 155 5.07 -6.48 7.03
N LYS A 156 4.25 -6.32 8.08
CA LYS A 156 3.94 -7.39 9.03
C LYS A 156 3.17 -8.52 8.34
N GLY A 157 2.10 -8.20 7.61
CA GLY A 157 1.27 -9.17 6.92
C GLY A 157 2.06 -9.99 5.89
N PHE A 158 2.91 -9.33 5.13
CA PHE A 158 3.69 -9.95 4.06
C PHE A 158 4.60 -11.09 4.55
N PHE A 159 5.14 -10.99 5.77
CA PHE A 159 6.02 -12.02 6.35
C PHE A 159 5.33 -12.96 7.33
N GLU A 160 4.20 -12.58 7.88
CA GLU A 160 3.53 -13.36 8.93
C GLU A 160 2.38 -14.22 8.38
N ILE A 161 1.61 -13.71 7.42
CA ILE A 161 0.46 -14.43 6.86
C ILE A 161 0.85 -15.79 6.26
N PRO A 162 1.89 -15.89 5.42
CA PRO A 162 2.27 -17.16 4.81
C PRO A 162 2.66 -18.24 5.81
N LYS A 163 3.18 -17.83 6.98
CA LYS A 163 3.64 -18.74 8.03
C LYS A 163 2.51 -19.17 8.96
N ASN A 164 1.44 -18.38 9.04
CA ASN A 164 0.39 -18.59 10.02
C ASN A 164 -0.82 -19.29 9.37
N LYS A 165 -0.96 -20.58 9.66
CA LYS A 165 -2.12 -21.38 9.20
C LYS A 165 -3.35 -21.23 10.09
N SER A 166 -3.25 -20.52 11.22
CA SER A 166 -4.29 -20.29 12.21
C SER A 166 -4.95 -18.91 12.04
N ARG A 167 -5.72 -18.49 13.03
CA ARG A 167 -6.31 -17.14 13.10
C ARG A 167 -5.23 -16.07 13.23
N ILE A 168 -5.44 -14.97 12.54
CA ILE A 168 -4.57 -13.79 12.55
C ILE A 168 -5.32 -12.72 13.33
N TYR A 169 -4.69 -12.15 14.34
CA TYR A 169 -5.28 -11.10 15.18
C TYR A 169 -4.66 -9.76 14.87
N ILE A 170 -5.50 -8.73 14.71
CA ILE A 170 -5.03 -7.35 14.63
C ILE A 170 -4.48 -6.95 16.02
N PRO A 171 -3.23 -6.47 16.11
CA PRO A 171 -2.69 -6.00 17.36
C PRO A 171 -3.46 -4.78 17.87
N LYS A 172 -3.53 -4.64 19.20
CA LYS A 172 -4.12 -3.45 19.83
C LYS A 172 -3.10 -2.32 19.86
N PHE A 173 -3.55 -1.14 19.45
CA PHE A 173 -2.76 0.08 19.45
C PHE A 173 -3.32 1.11 20.44
N LYS A 174 -2.51 2.10 20.77
CA LYS A 174 -2.92 3.19 21.66
C LYS A 174 -4.04 4.06 21.08
N TYR A 175 -4.05 4.22 19.75
CA TYR A 175 -4.99 5.05 19.03
C TYR A 175 -5.91 4.18 18.16
N PRO A 176 -7.24 4.39 18.21
CA PRO A 176 -8.20 3.49 17.58
C PRO A 176 -7.98 3.29 16.07
N TYR A 177 -7.73 4.38 15.34
CA TYR A 177 -7.60 4.32 13.89
C TYR A 177 -6.34 3.57 13.42
N PHE A 178 -5.34 3.38 14.29
CA PHE A 178 -4.15 2.59 13.97
C PHE A 178 -4.49 1.13 13.63
N GLU A 179 -5.47 0.54 14.31
CA GLU A 179 -5.92 -0.82 14.05
C GLU A 179 -6.52 -0.93 12.64
N ARG A 180 -7.31 0.06 12.25
CA ARG A 180 -7.96 0.11 10.94
C ARG A 180 -6.94 0.27 9.79
N ALA A 181 -6.08 1.27 9.88
CA ALA A 181 -5.04 1.50 8.89
C ALA A 181 -4.05 0.31 8.80
N TYR A 182 -3.71 -0.31 9.93
CA TYR A 182 -2.93 -1.55 9.97
C TYR A 182 -3.64 -2.70 9.25
N ALA A 183 -4.94 -2.90 9.48
CA ALA A 183 -5.73 -3.96 8.87
C ALA A 183 -5.80 -3.80 7.34
N GLN A 184 -5.96 -2.56 6.84
CA GLN A 184 -5.90 -2.25 5.42
C GLN A 184 -4.56 -2.67 4.80
N GLY A 185 -3.44 -2.29 5.42
CA GLY A 185 -2.12 -2.66 4.96
C GLY A 185 -1.85 -4.17 5.00
N LEU A 186 -2.28 -4.83 6.07
CA LEU A 186 -2.18 -6.28 6.20
C LEU A 186 -2.95 -6.99 5.07
N ALA A 187 -4.17 -6.56 4.75
CA ALA A 187 -4.95 -7.14 3.65
C ALA A 187 -4.37 -6.75 2.28
N ARG A 188 -3.78 -5.56 2.13
CA ARG A 188 -3.04 -5.18 0.93
C ARG A 188 -1.86 -6.13 0.69
N SER A 189 -1.14 -6.55 1.73
CA SER A 189 -0.08 -7.56 1.59
C SER A 189 -0.60 -8.92 1.15
N LEU A 190 -1.79 -9.31 1.62
CA LEU A 190 -2.47 -10.54 1.21
C LEU A 190 -2.86 -10.50 -0.26
N GLY A 191 -3.40 -9.36 -0.73
CA GLY A 191 -3.70 -9.15 -2.15
C GLY A 191 -2.45 -9.27 -3.02
N PHE A 192 -1.30 -8.76 -2.57
CA PHE A 192 -0.02 -8.96 -3.25
C PHE A 192 0.43 -10.42 -3.28
N TYR A 193 0.26 -11.12 -2.18
CA TYR A 193 0.72 -12.49 -2.03
C TYR A 193 -0.11 -13.51 -2.84
N LEU A 194 -1.40 -13.21 -3.05
CA LEU A 194 -2.37 -14.10 -3.71
C LEU A 194 -2.94 -13.51 -5.00
N ALA A 195 -2.29 -12.53 -5.61
CA ALA A 195 -2.84 -11.80 -6.75
C ALA A 195 -3.20 -12.70 -7.94
N ASP A 196 -2.44 -13.78 -8.17
CA ASP A 196 -2.70 -14.80 -9.18
C ASP A 196 -3.60 -15.96 -8.70
N GLN A 197 -4.02 -15.93 -7.43
CA GLN A 197 -4.89 -16.93 -6.80
C GLN A 197 -6.02 -16.26 -6.01
N PRO A 198 -6.78 -15.35 -6.65
CA PRO A 198 -7.72 -14.47 -5.95
C PRO A 198 -8.84 -15.24 -5.26
N SER A 199 -9.17 -16.45 -5.71
CA SER A 199 -10.15 -17.33 -5.05
C SER A 199 -9.77 -17.71 -3.62
N LYS A 200 -8.49 -17.67 -3.27
CA LYS A 200 -8.00 -17.94 -1.91
C LYS A 200 -8.10 -16.74 -0.96
N ILE A 201 -8.20 -15.53 -1.48
CA ILE A 201 -8.16 -14.29 -0.68
C ILE A 201 -9.22 -14.31 0.41
N LYS A 202 -10.48 -14.61 0.05
CA LYS A 202 -11.58 -14.65 1.03
C LYS A 202 -11.29 -15.59 2.20
N GLY A 203 -10.80 -16.80 1.93
CA GLY A 203 -10.46 -17.76 2.98
C GLY A 203 -9.33 -17.29 3.93
N TYR A 204 -8.45 -16.38 3.47
CA TYR A 204 -7.47 -15.74 4.34
C TYR A 204 -8.09 -14.59 5.13
N ILE A 205 -8.93 -13.76 4.51
CA ILE A 205 -9.65 -12.66 5.17
C ILE A 205 -10.51 -13.20 6.32
N ASP A 206 -11.23 -14.29 6.11
CA ASP A 206 -12.11 -14.91 7.12
C ASP A 206 -11.33 -15.37 8.38
N ARG A 207 -10.01 -15.51 8.30
CA ARG A 207 -9.14 -15.84 9.45
C ARG A 207 -8.65 -14.62 10.22
N ILE A 208 -8.79 -13.42 9.66
CA ILE A 208 -8.36 -12.18 10.31
C ILE A 208 -9.44 -11.76 11.30
N GLN A 209 -9.04 -11.57 12.56
CA GLN A 209 -9.93 -11.23 13.66
C GLN A 209 -9.64 -9.81 14.17
N GLY A 210 -10.69 -9.07 14.50
CA GLY A 210 -10.59 -7.72 15.06
C GLY A 210 -10.36 -6.64 14.00
N ALA A 211 -10.73 -6.91 12.74
CA ALA A 211 -10.69 -5.94 11.65
C ALA A 211 -12.09 -5.78 11.03
N GLU A 212 -12.36 -4.59 10.50
CA GLU A 212 -13.56 -4.33 9.71
C GLU A 212 -13.40 -4.85 8.28
N ALA A 213 -14.48 -5.36 7.70
CA ALA A 213 -14.49 -5.83 6.31
C ALA A 213 -14.11 -4.70 5.32
N SER A 214 -14.52 -3.47 5.61
CA SER A 214 -14.19 -2.28 4.83
C SER A 214 -12.68 -2.06 4.69
N ASP A 215 -11.92 -2.27 5.77
CA ASP A 215 -10.48 -2.10 5.77
C ASP A 215 -9.79 -3.22 4.98
N LEU A 216 -10.20 -4.46 5.24
CA LEU A 216 -9.59 -5.63 4.61
C LEU A 216 -9.82 -5.65 3.08
N TRP A 217 -11.07 -5.48 2.64
CA TRP A 217 -11.38 -5.54 1.22
C TRP A 217 -10.89 -4.31 0.44
N SER A 218 -10.81 -3.14 1.08
CA SER A 218 -10.15 -1.97 0.49
C SER A 218 -8.65 -2.21 0.29
N GLY A 219 -7.97 -2.82 1.26
CA GLY A 219 -6.58 -3.22 1.09
C GLY A 219 -6.35 -4.17 -0.09
N VAL A 220 -7.22 -5.19 -0.24
CA VAL A 220 -7.17 -6.12 -1.39
C VAL A 220 -7.40 -5.40 -2.71
N GLY A 221 -8.43 -4.55 -2.80
CA GLY A 221 -8.74 -3.78 -4.01
C GLY A 221 -7.56 -2.91 -4.46
N SER A 222 -6.90 -2.25 -3.50
CA SER A 222 -5.68 -1.48 -3.76
C SER A 222 -4.54 -2.35 -4.29
N ALA A 223 -4.31 -3.53 -3.70
CA ALA A 223 -3.25 -4.43 -4.16
C ALA A 223 -3.48 -4.92 -5.59
N LEU A 224 -4.69 -5.37 -5.92
CA LEU A 224 -5.02 -5.86 -7.26
C LEU A 224 -4.82 -4.78 -8.32
N ALA A 225 -5.18 -3.52 -8.00
CA ALA A 225 -4.94 -2.38 -8.88
C ALA A 225 -3.45 -2.15 -9.19
N PHE A 226 -2.59 -2.24 -8.18
CA PHE A 226 -1.14 -2.05 -8.37
C PHE A 226 -0.49 -3.20 -9.14
N LEU A 227 -1.02 -4.40 -9.02
CA LEU A 227 -0.39 -5.59 -9.57
C LEU A 227 -0.86 -5.93 -10.99
N GLY A 228 -2.13 -5.64 -11.31
CA GLY A 228 -2.69 -6.00 -12.60
C GLY A 228 -2.53 -7.49 -12.95
N ALA A 229 -2.62 -8.37 -11.95
CA ALA A 229 -2.27 -9.78 -12.07
C ALA A 229 -3.36 -10.61 -12.75
N LEU A 230 -4.57 -10.11 -12.81
CA LEU A 230 -5.73 -10.78 -13.40
C LEU A 230 -6.05 -10.19 -14.78
N THR A 231 -6.51 -11.03 -15.69
CA THR A 231 -7.16 -10.51 -16.90
C THR A 231 -8.45 -9.76 -16.52
N PRO A 232 -8.97 -8.87 -17.38
CA PRO A 232 -10.24 -8.20 -17.12
C PRO A 232 -11.38 -9.19 -16.82
N GLU A 233 -11.44 -10.32 -17.54
CA GLU A 233 -12.42 -11.37 -17.36
C GLU A 233 -12.29 -12.04 -16.00
N GLU A 234 -11.09 -12.43 -15.60
CA GLU A 234 -10.80 -13.01 -14.29
C GLU A 234 -11.15 -12.05 -13.16
N PHE A 235 -10.82 -10.77 -13.31
CA PHE A 235 -11.17 -9.73 -12.33
C PHE A 235 -12.70 -9.57 -12.23
N LYS A 236 -13.42 -9.59 -13.36
CA LYS A 236 -14.88 -9.51 -13.38
C LYS A 236 -15.49 -10.69 -12.62
N GLU A 237 -15.11 -11.91 -12.95
CA GLU A 237 -15.61 -13.14 -12.29
C GLU A 237 -15.32 -13.13 -10.79
N TRP A 238 -14.10 -12.74 -10.42
CA TRP A 238 -13.71 -12.66 -9.01
C TRP A 238 -14.50 -11.59 -8.25
N SER A 239 -14.70 -10.41 -8.83
CA SER A 239 -15.46 -9.33 -8.19
C SER A 239 -16.94 -9.67 -8.07
N LEU A 240 -17.52 -10.35 -9.04
CA LEU A 240 -18.88 -10.87 -8.96
C LEU A 240 -19.03 -11.89 -7.83
N SER A 241 -18.08 -12.80 -7.69
CA SER A 241 -18.05 -13.79 -6.60
C SER A 241 -17.88 -13.16 -5.21
N ASN A 242 -17.46 -11.89 -5.14
CA ASN A 242 -17.29 -11.12 -3.92
C ASN A 242 -18.14 -9.84 -3.91
N SER A 243 -19.29 -9.86 -4.59
CA SER A 243 -20.17 -8.70 -4.79
C SER A 243 -20.66 -8.05 -3.50
N ASP A 244 -20.77 -8.79 -2.40
CA ASP A 244 -21.12 -8.25 -1.08
C ASP A 244 -20.07 -7.24 -0.56
N TYR A 245 -18.84 -7.30 -1.07
CA TYR A 245 -17.73 -6.45 -0.70
C TYR A 245 -17.30 -5.47 -1.80
N SER A 246 -18.04 -5.43 -2.93
CA SER A 246 -17.70 -4.65 -4.11
C SER A 246 -17.44 -3.17 -3.79
N GLN A 247 -18.24 -2.56 -2.91
CA GLN A 247 -18.07 -1.17 -2.47
C GLN A 247 -16.72 -0.91 -1.79
N PHE A 248 -16.21 -1.86 -1.01
CA PHE A 248 -14.91 -1.72 -0.33
C PHE A 248 -13.75 -1.98 -1.29
N ILE A 249 -13.89 -2.95 -2.19
CA ILE A 249 -12.94 -3.20 -3.27
C ILE A 249 -12.83 -1.95 -4.16
N ALA A 250 -13.97 -1.32 -4.48
CA ALA A 250 -14.04 -0.10 -5.26
C ALA A 250 -13.32 1.09 -4.59
N VAL A 251 -13.44 1.23 -3.27
CA VAL A 251 -12.67 2.24 -2.50
C VAL A 251 -11.17 2.00 -2.65
N GLY A 252 -10.71 0.77 -2.45
CA GLY A 252 -9.29 0.43 -2.58
C GLY A 252 -8.75 0.68 -3.99
N LEU A 253 -9.52 0.31 -5.01
CA LEU A 253 -9.18 0.57 -6.41
C LEU A 253 -9.06 2.08 -6.69
N ALA A 254 -10.01 2.89 -6.21
CA ALA A 254 -10.02 4.33 -6.40
C ALA A 254 -8.82 5.03 -5.73
N LEU A 255 -8.47 4.62 -4.51
CA LEU A 255 -7.28 5.12 -3.81
C LEU A 255 -5.99 4.74 -4.55
N ALA A 256 -5.91 3.53 -5.10
CA ALA A 256 -4.78 3.09 -5.90
C ALA A 256 -4.64 3.89 -7.21
N CYS A 257 -5.75 4.18 -7.91
CA CYS A 257 -5.75 5.02 -9.11
C CYS A 257 -5.18 6.42 -8.82
N ARG A 258 -5.58 7.03 -7.69
CA ARG A 258 -5.04 8.32 -7.26
C ARG A 258 -3.54 8.25 -7.01
N LEU A 259 -3.07 7.24 -6.30
CA LEU A 259 -1.65 7.03 -6.02
C LEU A 259 -0.82 6.81 -7.28
N GLN A 260 -1.29 5.96 -8.19
CA GLN A 260 -0.64 5.71 -9.48
C GLN A 260 -0.52 7.01 -10.29
N THR A 261 -1.60 7.77 -10.40
CA THR A 261 -1.61 9.04 -11.13
C THR A 261 -0.62 10.05 -10.53
N ARG A 262 -0.56 10.15 -9.20
CA ARG A 262 0.42 11.01 -8.52
C ARG A 262 1.86 10.59 -8.78
N CYS A 263 2.11 9.29 -8.94
CA CYS A 263 3.42 8.77 -9.35
C CYS A 263 3.71 8.92 -10.85
N GLY A 264 2.82 9.56 -11.60
CA GLY A 264 2.97 9.78 -13.04
C GLY A 264 2.77 8.53 -13.89
N TRP A 265 2.09 7.53 -13.37
CA TRP A 265 1.82 6.27 -14.06
C TRP A 265 0.41 5.75 -13.76
N GLN A 266 -0.20 5.12 -14.75
CA GLN A 266 -1.47 4.43 -14.60
C GLN A 266 -1.52 3.23 -15.56
N SER A 267 -1.80 2.04 -15.04
CA SER A 267 -1.81 0.84 -15.86
C SER A 267 -3.12 0.70 -16.67
N GLU A 268 -3.02 0.10 -17.86
CA GLU A 268 -4.19 -0.24 -18.67
C GLU A 268 -5.07 -1.26 -17.94
N THR A 269 -4.47 -2.20 -17.22
CA THR A 269 -5.19 -3.20 -16.42
C THR A 269 -5.98 -2.53 -15.30
N THR A 270 -5.39 -1.54 -14.59
CA THR A 270 -6.11 -0.77 -13.58
C THR A 270 -7.29 -0.03 -14.21
N ASN A 271 -7.12 0.53 -15.41
CA ASN A 271 -8.22 1.17 -16.12
C ASN A 271 -9.36 0.18 -16.42
N SER A 272 -9.02 -1.01 -16.91
CA SER A 272 -10.02 -2.07 -17.17
C SER A 272 -10.78 -2.50 -15.90
N TYR A 273 -10.08 -2.60 -14.76
CA TYR A 273 -10.74 -2.90 -13.48
C TYR A 273 -11.69 -1.79 -13.04
N CYS A 274 -11.32 -0.53 -13.31
CA CYS A 274 -12.18 0.62 -13.06
C CYS A 274 -13.44 0.58 -13.92
N GLU A 275 -13.30 0.31 -15.20
CA GLU A 275 -14.43 0.19 -16.11
C GLU A 275 -15.38 -0.96 -15.71
N ILE A 276 -14.84 -2.09 -15.25
CA ILE A 276 -15.63 -3.23 -14.79
C ILE A 276 -16.43 -2.88 -13.51
N LEU A 277 -15.77 -2.26 -12.53
CA LEU A 277 -16.37 -2.08 -11.21
C LEU A 277 -17.10 -0.75 -11.06
N TRP A 278 -16.57 0.33 -11.67
CA TRP A 278 -17.10 1.68 -11.57
C TRP A 278 -17.85 2.15 -12.83
N GLY A 279 -17.77 1.42 -13.96
CA GLY A 279 -18.34 1.84 -15.24
C GLY A 279 -17.66 3.07 -15.86
N ILE A 280 -16.56 3.55 -15.28
CA ILE A 280 -15.82 4.75 -15.74
C ILE A 280 -14.32 4.51 -15.72
N SER A 281 -13.56 5.37 -16.41
CA SER A 281 -12.11 5.24 -16.51
C SER A 281 -11.38 5.54 -15.19
N ALA A 282 -10.20 4.97 -15.03
CA ALA A 282 -9.33 5.24 -13.89
C ALA A 282 -8.97 6.73 -13.75
N LYS A 283 -8.83 7.45 -14.87
CA LYS A 283 -8.61 8.91 -14.89
C LYS A 283 -9.81 9.66 -14.31
N GLU A 284 -11.01 9.26 -14.65
CA GLU A 284 -12.23 9.89 -14.14
C GLU A 284 -12.40 9.62 -12.65
N ILE A 285 -12.17 8.37 -12.19
CA ILE A 285 -12.16 8.02 -10.77
C ILE A 285 -11.14 8.88 -10.02
N THR A 286 -9.91 8.99 -10.53
CA THR A 286 -8.88 9.84 -9.91
C THR A 286 -9.36 11.29 -9.78
N THR A 287 -9.99 11.85 -10.82
CA THR A 287 -10.52 13.21 -10.77
C THR A 287 -11.59 13.36 -9.69
N ARG A 288 -12.51 12.41 -9.58
CA ARG A 288 -13.54 12.41 -8.52
C ARG A 288 -12.91 12.34 -7.13
N VAL A 289 -11.98 11.43 -6.91
CA VAL A 289 -11.28 11.28 -5.61
C VAL A 289 -10.53 12.56 -5.22
N LEU A 290 -9.85 13.20 -6.17
CA LEU A 290 -9.16 14.47 -5.92
C LEU A 290 -10.14 15.61 -5.58
N ASN A 291 -11.32 15.65 -6.22
CA ASN A 291 -12.37 16.63 -5.89
C ASN A 291 -12.96 16.39 -4.49
N LEU A 292 -13.21 15.12 -4.11
CA LEU A 292 -13.66 14.77 -2.76
C LEU A 292 -12.61 15.15 -1.72
N GLN A 293 -11.34 14.89 -1.98
CA GLN A 293 -10.25 15.29 -1.10
C GLN A 293 -10.18 16.81 -0.95
N ALA A 294 -10.23 17.56 -2.05
CA ALA A 294 -10.24 19.03 -2.00
C ALA A 294 -11.46 19.60 -1.24
N HIS A 295 -12.62 18.96 -1.36
CA HIS A 295 -13.79 19.30 -0.59
C HIS A 295 -13.58 19.11 0.92
N LEU A 296 -13.00 17.97 1.32
CA LEU A 296 -12.65 17.71 2.72
C LEU A 296 -11.66 18.75 3.24
N GLU A 297 -10.58 19.01 2.52
CA GLU A 297 -9.57 20.02 2.90
C GLU A 297 -10.17 21.41 3.09
N ALA A 298 -11.17 21.78 2.28
CA ALA A 298 -11.86 23.08 2.39
C ALA A 298 -12.85 23.15 3.57
N THR A 299 -13.34 22.02 4.06
CA THR A 299 -14.37 21.94 5.12
C THR A 299 -13.83 21.56 6.48
N GLN A 300 -12.53 21.24 6.56
CA GLN A 300 -11.90 20.75 7.79
C GLN A 300 -11.80 21.78 8.91
N MET A 301 -12.02 21.29 10.13
CA MET A 301 -11.56 21.97 11.34
C MET A 301 -10.06 21.70 11.54
N PRO A 302 -9.23 22.70 11.84
CA PRO A 302 -7.84 22.48 12.19
C PRO A 302 -7.75 21.65 13.49
N ASP A 303 -6.78 20.74 13.56
CA ASP A 303 -6.47 19.89 14.71
C ASP A 303 -7.30 18.59 14.88
N GLN A 304 -7.17 17.66 13.92
CA GLN A 304 -7.58 16.28 14.20
C GLN A 304 -6.57 15.57 15.12
N SER A 305 -7.07 15.17 16.28
CA SER A 305 -6.33 14.39 17.25
C SER A 305 -6.03 12.98 16.72
N LEU A 306 -4.93 12.37 17.17
CA LEU A 306 -4.69 10.93 16.97
C LEU A 306 -5.73 10.04 17.66
N TYR A 307 -6.50 10.58 18.61
CA TYR A 307 -7.56 9.86 19.34
C TYR A 307 -8.88 9.78 18.57
N ASP A 308 -9.03 10.53 17.47
CA ASP A 308 -10.27 10.51 16.71
C ASP A 308 -10.42 9.16 15.98
N GLU A 309 -11.59 8.54 16.15
CA GLU A 309 -11.97 7.33 15.43
C GLU A 309 -12.30 7.63 13.97
N TYR A 310 -12.87 8.82 13.72
CA TYR A 310 -13.16 9.34 12.39
C TYR A 310 -12.09 10.33 11.97
N THR A 311 -11.24 9.89 11.05
CA THR A 311 -10.15 10.68 10.48
C THR A 311 -10.55 11.20 9.11
N ASP A 312 -9.83 12.21 8.61
CA ASP A 312 -10.06 12.72 7.24
C ASP A 312 -9.82 11.64 6.19
N TYR A 313 -8.89 10.73 6.46
CA TYR A 313 -8.65 9.60 5.59
C TYR A 313 -9.86 8.65 5.57
N GLU A 314 -10.52 8.42 6.70
CA GLU A 314 -11.75 7.62 6.75
C GLU A 314 -12.92 8.35 6.12
N ASN A 315 -13.05 9.65 6.36
CA ASN A 315 -14.06 10.48 5.70
C ASN A 315 -13.92 10.42 4.18
N LEU A 316 -12.68 10.47 3.66
CA LEU A 316 -12.44 10.30 2.23
C LEU A 316 -12.88 8.91 1.73
N ARG A 317 -12.58 7.86 2.48
CA ARG A 317 -12.99 6.48 2.13
C ARG A 317 -14.51 6.33 2.11
N ASP A 318 -15.20 6.92 3.08
CA ASP A 318 -16.67 6.92 3.12
C ASP A 318 -17.26 7.71 1.96
N LEU A 319 -16.75 8.89 1.63
CA LEU A 319 -17.20 9.65 0.46
C LEU A 319 -16.98 8.89 -0.86
N ILE A 320 -15.86 8.21 -1.03
CA ILE A 320 -15.60 7.37 -2.21
C ILE A 320 -16.63 6.21 -2.26
N LYS A 321 -16.90 5.58 -1.14
CA LYS A 321 -17.90 4.51 -1.03
C LYS A 321 -19.30 5.01 -1.39
N ASP A 322 -19.67 6.18 -0.87
CA ASP A 322 -20.98 6.79 -1.12
C ASP A 322 -21.14 7.19 -2.60
N GLU A 323 -20.09 7.73 -3.22
CA GLU A 323 -20.05 8.02 -4.66
C GLU A 323 -20.25 6.74 -5.49
N TYR A 324 -19.59 5.65 -5.11
CA TYR A 324 -19.75 4.34 -5.76
C TYR A 324 -21.18 3.80 -5.61
N THR A 325 -21.77 3.89 -4.42
CA THR A 325 -23.09 3.35 -4.13
C THR A 325 -24.25 4.19 -4.67
N ALA A 326 -24.03 5.51 -4.81
CA ALA A 326 -25.00 6.42 -5.43
C ALA A 326 -25.01 6.31 -6.97
N GLY A 327 -23.96 5.78 -7.58
CA GLY A 327 -23.91 5.50 -9.01
C GLY A 327 -24.76 4.28 -9.37
N THR A 328 -25.25 4.24 -10.61
CA THR A 328 -25.98 3.09 -11.18
C THR A 328 -25.08 1.85 -11.33
N PHE A 329 -23.79 2.01 -11.18
CA PHE A 329 -22.74 0.99 -11.39
C PHE A 329 -22.99 -0.27 -10.55
N LEU A 330 -23.37 -0.10 -9.27
CA LEU A 330 -23.60 -1.24 -8.38
C LEU A 330 -24.77 -2.10 -8.83
N ASP A 331 -25.84 -1.48 -9.33
CA ASP A 331 -27.04 -2.19 -9.81
C ASP A 331 -26.79 -2.87 -11.16
N GLU A 332 -26.07 -2.19 -12.06
CA GLU A 332 -25.66 -2.78 -13.34
C GLU A 332 -24.69 -3.95 -13.12
N PHE A 333 -23.74 -3.80 -12.21
CA PHE A 333 -22.78 -4.85 -11.84
C PHE A 333 -23.49 -6.06 -11.24
N LYS A 334 -24.42 -5.86 -10.29
CA LYS A 334 -25.21 -6.95 -9.67
C LYS A 334 -26.18 -7.60 -10.64
N SER A 335 -26.78 -6.83 -11.56
CA SER A 335 -27.70 -7.38 -12.56
C SER A 335 -26.98 -8.27 -13.59
N SER A 336 -25.75 -7.91 -13.97
CA SER A 336 -24.92 -8.76 -14.83
C SER A 336 -24.54 -10.08 -14.16
N ALA A 337 -24.30 -10.07 -12.83
CA ALA A 337 -24.03 -11.28 -12.05
C ALA A 337 -25.19 -12.29 -12.08
N VAL A 338 -26.42 -11.78 -11.98
CA VAL A 338 -27.63 -12.63 -12.00
C VAL A 338 -27.91 -13.17 -13.40
N ALA A 339 -27.55 -12.46 -14.46
CA ALA A 339 -27.73 -12.89 -15.84
C ALA A 339 -26.74 -14.00 -16.24
N GLU A 340 -25.50 -13.96 -15.74
CA GLU A 340 -24.47 -14.96 -16.02
C GLU A 340 -24.60 -16.24 -15.17
N SER A 341 -25.40 -16.21 -14.09
CA SER A 341 -25.68 -17.40 -13.23
C SER A 341 -26.86 -18.26 -13.67
N LYS A 342 -27.54 -17.89 -14.76
CA LYS A 342 -28.62 -18.62 -15.40
C LYS A 342 -28.16 -19.26 -16.71
#